data_03eba7eee65bac367b6b957a2479fd01
#
_entry.id   03eba7eee65bac367b6b957a2479fd01
#
_cell.length_a   1.000
_cell.length_b   1.000
_cell.length_c   1.000
_cell.angle_alpha   90.00
_cell.angle_beta   90.00
_cell.angle_gamma   90.00
#
_symmetry.space_group_name_H-M   'P 1'
#
loop_
_entity.id
_entity.type
_entity.pdbx_description
1 polymer ?
#
loop_
_entity_poly.entity_id
_entity_poly.type
_entity_poly.pdbx_seq_one_letter_code
_entity_poly.pdbx_strand_id
1 'polypeptide(L)'
;ESVSWHVAAAPDEVLVGHVLGTLPAYHGRGFARAMVEACIDVARAASKKAVRLDTFTTNVRAQNLYESCGFVNCGIYEGFYDFLGLSAVMYEHAL
;
A
#
# COMPACT_ATOMS: atom_id res chain seq x y z
N GLU A 1 -4.95 3.66 -16.35
CA GLU A 1 -4.23 2.45 -16.05
C GLU A 1 -5.10 1.46 -15.31
N SER A 2 -4.87 0.19 -15.51
CA SER A 2 -5.79 -0.87 -15.08
C SER A 2 -5.12 -1.77 -14.08
N VAL A 3 -5.41 -1.57 -12.81
CA VAL A 3 -4.99 -2.48 -11.76
C VAL A 3 -6.17 -3.38 -11.41
N SER A 4 -5.92 -4.69 -11.34
CA SER A 4 -6.98 -5.65 -11.01
C SER A 4 -7.15 -5.73 -9.50
N TRP A 5 -7.91 -4.79 -8.96
CA TRP A 5 -8.21 -4.77 -7.53
C TRP A 5 -9.24 -5.83 -7.17
N HIS A 6 -9.13 -6.36 -5.95
CA HIS A 6 -10.03 -7.41 -5.47
C HIS A 6 -11.32 -6.83 -4.89
N VAL A 7 -11.28 -5.58 -4.40
CA VAL A 7 -12.47 -4.92 -3.85
C VAL A 7 -13.06 -4.01 -4.91
N ALA A 8 -14.32 -4.20 -5.23
CA ALA A 8 -15.05 -3.33 -6.16
C ALA A 8 -15.42 -2.04 -5.43
N ALA A 9 -14.82 -0.93 -5.84
CA ALA A 9 -15.05 0.35 -5.18
C ALA A 9 -14.77 1.49 -6.13
N ALA A 10 -15.50 2.60 -5.93
CA ALA A 10 -15.24 3.84 -6.64
C ALA A 10 -13.99 4.52 -6.05
N PRO A 11 -13.32 5.42 -6.79
CA PRO A 11 -12.09 6.05 -6.30
C PRO A 11 -12.25 6.76 -4.95
N ASP A 12 -13.41 7.34 -4.67
CA ASP A 12 -13.63 8.03 -3.40
C ASP A 12 -14.01 7.07 -2.27
N GLU A 13 -14.14 5.79 -2.55
CA GLU A 13 -14.47 4.77 -1.55
C GLU A 13 -13.24 4.05 -1.02
N VAL A 14 -12.05 4.45 -1.45
CA VAL A 14 -10.80 3.83 -1.00
C VAL A 14 -9.85 4.91 -0.50
N LEU A 15 -8.98 4.52 0.45
CA LEU A 15 -7.86 5.35 0.86
C LEU A 15 -6.63 4.85 0.12
N VAL A 16 -5.92 5.75 -0.55
CA VAL A 16 -4.74 5.40 -1.34
C VAL A 16 -3.50 6.03 -0.72
N GLY A 17 -2.46 5.20 -0.49
CA GLY A 17 -1.15 5.68 -0.07
C GLY A 17 -0.10 5.25 -1.08
N HIS A 18 0.86 6.13 -1.34
CA HIS A 18 1.90 5.85 -2.32
C HIS A 18 3.26 5.76 -1.66
N VAL A 19 3.99 4.67 -1.93
CA VAL A 19 5.40 4.50 -1.55
C VAL A 19 5.65 4.94 -0.11
N LEU A 20 4.88 4.37 0.82
CA LEU A 20 5.06 4.67 2.24
C LEU A 20 6.43 4.18 2.69
N GLY A 21 7.16 5.03 3.40
CA GLY A 21 8.48 4.70 3.87
C GLY A 21 8.85 5.46 5.11
N THR A 22 9.92 5.02 5.75
CA THR A 22 10.49 5.68 6.91
C THR A 22 11.96 5.94 6.66
N LEU A 23 12.51 6.91 7.37
CA LEU A 23 13.94 7.14 7.33
C LEU A 23 14.66 5.90 7.87
N PRO A 24 15.86 5.58 7.34
CA PRO A 24 16.58 4.40 7.81
C PRO A 24 16.80 4.34 9.32
N ALA A 25 16.94 5.49 9.97
CA ALA A 25 17.14 5.56 11.42
C ALA A 25 15.95 5.01 12.20
N TYR A 26 14.78 4.93 11.60
CA TYR A 26 13.55 4.46 12.26
C TYR A 26 13.17 3.05 11.85
N HIS A 27 13.94 2.41 10.98
CA HIS A 27 13.65 1.04 10.58
C HIS A 27 13.77 0.11 11.81
N GLY A 28 12.86 -0.84 11.91
CA GLY A 28 12.86 -1.79 13.00
C GLY A 28 12.27 -1.29 14.32
N ARG A 29 11.77 -0.06 14.35
CA ARG A 29 11.18 0.53 15.55
C ARG A 29 9.65 0.55 15.52
N GLY A 30 9.04 -0.09 14.54
CA GLY A 30 7.59 -0.16 14.44
C GLY A 30 6.92 1.07 13.87
N PHE A 31 7.68 2.09 13.44
CA PHE A 31 7.10 3.31 12.89
C PHE A 31 6.32 3.05 11.60
N ALA A 32 6.88 2.24 10.71
CA ALA A 32 6.22 1.93 9.44
C ALA A 32 4.92 1.17 9.67
N ARG A 33 4.94 0.20 10.59
CA ARG A 33 3.74 -0.56 10.94
C ARG A 33 2.69 0.37 11.53
N ALA A 34 3.08 1.26 12.43
CA ALA A 34 2.15 2.21 13.04
C ALA A 34 1.52 3.11 11.98
N MET A 35 2.30 3.52 10.97
CA MET A 35 1.80 4.34 9.89
C MET A 35 0.77 3.60 9.05
N VAL A 36 1.05 2.33 8.71
CA VAL A 36 0.11 1.50 7.95
C VAL A 36 -1.17 1.28 8.75
N GLU A 37 -1.04 0.97 10.04
CA GLU A 37 -2.21 0.76 10.91
C GLU A 37 -3.03 2.04 11.04
N ALA A 38 -2.38 3.20 11.10
CA ALA A 38 -3.08 4.48 11.14
C ALA A 38 -3.88 4.71 9.85
N CYS A 39 -3.33 4.32 8.71
CA CYS A 39 -4.07 4.41 7.43
C CYS A 39 -5.33 3.57 7.48
N ILE A 40 -5.24 2.37 8.03
CA ILE A 40 -6.41 1.49 8.16
C ILE A 40 -7.46 2.12 9.07
N ASP A 41 -7.02 2.68 10.21
CA ASP A 41 -7.94 3.32 11.16
C ASP A 41 -8.63 4.53 10.55
N VAL A 42 -7.89 5.36 9.83
CA VAL A 42 -8.46 6.53 9.15
C VAL A 42 -9.49 6.09 8.12
N ALA A 43 -9.17 5.06 7.35
CA ALA A 43 -10.07 4.55 6.32
C ALA A 43 -11.37 4.00 6.94
N ARG A 44 -11.26 3.27 8.05
CA ARG A 44 -12.43 2.78 8.76
C ARG A 44 -13.30 3.91 9.28
N ALA A 45 -12.68 4.91 9.89
CA ALA A 45 -13.42 6.05 10.42
C ALA A 45 -14.12 6.83 9.32
N ALA A 46 -13.57 6.83 8.11
CA ALA A 46 -14.17 7.51 6.96
C ALA A 46 -15.11 6.59 6.16
N SER A 47 -15.39 5.39 6.66
CA SER A 47 -16.27 4.40 6.02
C SER A 47 -15.81 4.01 4.61
N LYS A 48 -14.50 3.95 4.41
CA LYS A 48 -13.94 3.49 3.13
C LYS A 48 -14.09 1.97 3.01
N LYS A 49 -14.06 1.47 1.77
CA LYS A 49 -14.19 0.04 1.50
C LYS A 49 -12.86 -0.69 1.53
N ALA A 50 -11.77 0.00 1.26
CA ALA A 50 -10.45 -0.59 1.21
C ALA A 50 -9.36 0.44 1.37
N VAL A 51 -8.16 -0.02 1.74
CA VAL A 51 -6.93 0.75 1.69
C VAL A 51 -6.07 0.15 0.58
N ARG A 52 -5.51 0.98 -0.28
CA ARG A 52 -4.64 0.56 -1.38
C ARG A 52 -3.29 1.24 -1.25
N LEU A 53 -2.24 0.45 -1.25
CA LEU A 53 -0.87 0.92 -1.13
C LEU A 53 -0.04 0.39 -2.28
N ASP A 54 1.01 1.12 -2.64
CA ASP A 54 1.99 0.63 -3.59
C ASP A 54 3.39 0.74 -2.99
N THR A 55 4.33 0.02 -3.60
CA THR A 55 5.74 0.14 -3.27
C THR A 55 6.56 -0.38 -4.44
N PHE A 56 7.87 -0.16 -4.41
CA PHE A 56 8.77 -0.67 -5.44
C PHE A 56 8.94 -2.18 -5.30
N THR A 57 9.12 -2.87 -6.43
CA THR A 57 9.40 -4.32 -6.41
C THR A 57 10.68 -4.65 -5.66
N THR A 58 11.60 -3.69 -5.56
CA THR A 58 12.86 -3.87 -4.83
C THR A 58 12.71 -3.65 -3.34
N ASN A 59 11.60 -3.13 -2.87
CA ASN A 59 11.39 -2.83 -1.46
C ASN A 59 10.73 -4.01 -0.75
N VAL A 60 11.51 -5.06 -0.50
CA VAL A 60 11.02 -6.29 0.12
C VAL A 60 10.52 -6.02 1.55
N ARG A 61 11.18 -5.11 2.27
CA ARG A 61 10.77 -4.76 3.63
C ARG A 61 9.34 -4.24 3.67
N ALA A 62 8.99 -3.33 2.77
CA ALA A 62 7.64 -2.77 2.72
C ALA A 62 6.62 -3.84 2.31
N GLN A 63 6.98 -4.69 1.35
CA GLN A 63 6.10 -5.76 0.90
C GLN A 63 5.77 -6.70 2.05
N ASN A 64 6.79 -7.12 2.80
CA ASN A 64 6.59 -8.00 3.94
C ASN A 64 5.74 -7.33 5.02
N LEU A 65 5.96 -6.04 5.25
CA LEU A 65 5.18 -5.29 6.22
C LEU A 65 3.70 -5.23 5.83
N TYR A 66 3.41 -4.89 4.57
CA TYR A 66 2.02 -4.80 4.11
C TYR A 66 1.33 -6.15 4.24
N GLU A 67 2.00 -7.22 3.84
CA GLU A 67 1.42 -8.57 3.94
C GLU A 67 1.17 -8.95 5.41
N SER A 68 2.06 -8.58 6.31
CA SER A 68 1.88 -8.86 7.74
C SER A 68 0.75 -8.04 8.34
N CYS A 69 0.36 -6.93 7.71
CA CYS A 69 -0.76 -6.10 8.14
C CYS A 69 -2.08 -6.51 7.48
N GLY A 70 -2.10 -7.59 6.72
CA GLY A 70 -3.32 -8.10 6.11
C GLY A 70 -3.59 -7.60 4.70
N PHE A 71 -2.61 -6.95 4.07
CA PHE A 71 -2.75 -6.53 2.67
C PHE A 71 -2.49 -7.70 1.74
N VAL A 72 -3.22 -7.72 0.64
CA VAL A 72 -3.11 -8.76 -0.39
C VAL A 72 -2.38 -8.17 -1.60
N ASN A 73 -1.42 -8.92 -2.12
CA ASN A 73 -0.69 -8.55 -3.33
C ASN A 73 -1.62 -8.62 -4.54
N CYS A 74 -1.82 -7.51 -5.22
CA CYS A 74 -2.68 -7.41 -6.39
C CYS A 74 -1.90 -7.34 -7.69
N GLY A 75 -0.61 -7.66 -7.65
CA GLY A 75 0.20 -7.81 -8.86
C GLY A 75 1.30 -6.77 -9.00
N ILE A 76 2.15 -7.01 -9.97
CA ILE A 76 3.29 -6.18 -10.30
C ILE A 76 2.98 -5.46 -11.61
N TYR A 77 3.21 -4.15 -11.63
CA TYR A 77 2.90 -3.31 -12.79
C TYR A 77 4.16 -2.56 -13.21
N GLU A 78 4.70 -2.93 -14.37
CA GLU A 78 5.90 -2.33 -14.92
C GLU A 78 5.57 -0.93 -15.44
N GLY A 79 6.54 -0.02 -15.33
CA GLY A 79 6.37 1.33 -15.84
C GLY A 79 5.46 2.21 -15.02
N PHE A 80 4.98 1.74 -13.87
CA PHE A 80 4.10 2.54 -13.01
C PHE A 80 4.78 3.82 -12.54
N TYR A 81 6.08 3.73 -12.26
CA TYR A 81 6.89 4.90 -11.91
C TYR A 81 7.79 5.25 -13.10
N ASP A 82 7.19 5.72 -14.19
CA ASP A 82 7.91 5.92 -15.46
C ASP A 82 9.17 6.74 -15.30
N PHE A 83 9.09 7.84 -14.55
CA PHE A 83 10.23 8.73 -14.39
C PHE A 83 11.37 8.10 -13.58
N LEU A 84 11.13 7.01 -12.88
CA LEU A 84 12.14 6.28 -12.12
C LEU A 84 12.56 4.98 -12.80
N GLY A 85 11.82 4.53 -13.81
CA GLY A 85 12.09 3.27 -14.46
C GLY A 85 11.90 2.07 -13.56
N LEU A 86 11.03 2.17 -12.55
CA LEU A 86 10.83 1.12 -11.56
C LEU A 86 9.43 0.54 -11.67
N SER A 87 9.31 -0.73 -11.30
CA SER A 87 8.02 -1.43 -11.27
C SER A 87 7.39 -1.31 -9.89
N ALA A 88 6.07 -1.38 -9.84
CA ALA A 88 5.30 -1.28 -8.60
C ALA A 88 4.63 -2.59 -8.26
N VAL A 89 4.54 -2.87 -6.96
CA VAL A 89 3.67 -3.91 -6.42
C VAL A 89 2.47 -3.21 -5.80
N MET A 90 1.27 -3.67 -6.18
CA MET A 90 0.03 -3.10 -5.66
C MET A 90 -0.52 -3.98 -4.55
N TYR A 91 -0.95 -3.34 -3.47
CA TYR A 91 -1.49 -4.02 -2.30
C TYR A 91 -2.85 -3.45 -1.94
N GLU A 92 -3.73 -4.32 -1.45
CA GLU A 92 -5.07 -3.92 -1.05
C GLU A 92 -5.46 -4.61 0.25
N HIS A 93 -6.09 -3.86 1.15
CA HIS A 93 -6.66 -4.38 2.39
C HIS A 93 -8.15 -4.05 2.42
N ALA A 94 -8.99 -5.07 2.40
CA ALA A 94 -10.44 -4.90 2.48
C ALA A 94 -10.85 -4.53 3.92
N LEU A 95 -11.77 -3.59 4.03
CA LEU A 95 -12.26 -3.15 5.34
C LEU A 95 -13.63 -3.72 5.68
#